data_8de6b4a5fcf94296fa221ac86fe76759
#
_entry.id   8de6b4a5fcf94296fa221ac86fe76759
#
_cell.length_a   1.000
_cell.length_b   1.000
_cell.length_c   1.000
_cell.angle_alpha   90.00
_cell.angle_beta   90.00
_cell.angle_gamma   90.00
#
_symmetry.space_group_name_H-M   'P 1'
#
loop_
_entity.id
_entity.type
_entity.pdbx_description
1 polymer ?
#
loop_
_entity_poly.entity_id
_entity_poly.type
_entity_poly.pdbx_seq_one_letter_code
_entity_poly.pdbx_strand_id
1 'polypeptide(L)'
;MNKQQLISKIKNLEGLTNEEKAKLTELLKTEKKYGLVWEDKPEDVEERLKSGLPVLQEVKEHAITSPSTDAPNHILIEGDNLEALTALSYTHAGKVDVIYIDPPYNTGNKDFVYNDSFVDREDAYRHSKWLSFMNKRLRIAKGLLSDKGAIFISIGDDEQAGLKMLCDEIFGEKMFVAIIPWRKR
;
A
#
# COMPACT_ATOMS: atom_id res chain seq x y z
N MET A 1 26.52 -19.83 13.55
CA MET A 1 26.19 -18.93 14.67
C MET A 1 24.67 -18.95 14.79
N ASN A 2 24.14 -19.29 15.96
CA ASN A 2 22.69 -19.36 16.13
C ASN A 2 22.11 -17.96 16.47
N LYS A 3 20.78 -17.81 16.36
CA LYS A 3 20.03 -16.56 16.56
C LYS A 3 20.25 -15.96 17.97
N GLN A 4 20.32 -16.78 19.00
CA GLN A 4 20.58 -16.33 20.37
C GLN A 4 21.99 -15.74 20.55
N GLN A 5 22.99 -16.34 19.90
CA GLN A 5 24.35 -15.80 19.88
C GLN A 5 24.45 -14.49 19.15
N LEU A 6 23.66 -14.30 18.06
CA LEU A 6 23.59 -13.04 17.33
C LEU A 6 22.93 -11.94 18.17
N ILE A 7 21.82 -12.24 18.83
CA ILE A 7 21.14 -11.30 19.75
C ILE A 7 22.07 -10.86 20.89
N SER A 8 22.83 -11.81 21.47
CA SER A 8 23.80 -11.49 22.51
C SER A 8 24.91 -10.57 22.02
N LYS A 9 25.41 -10.77 20.80
CA LYS A 9 26.39 -9.90 20.17
C LYS A 9 25.86 -8.48 19.93
N ILE A 10 24.62 -8.34 19.43
CA ILE A 10 24.00 -7.03 19.20
C ILE A 10 23.85 -6.26 20.52
N LYS A 11 23.46 -6.89 21.60
CA LYS A 11 23.36 -6.25 22.91
C LYS A 11 24.69 -5.66 23.39
N ASN A 12 25.80 -6.31 23.06
CA ASN A 12 27.14 -5.92 23.47
C ASN A 12 27.89 -5.09 22.42
N LEU A 13 27.27 -4.76 21.28
CA LEU A 13 27.89 -3.98 20.23
C LEU A 13 28.06 -2.52 20.68
N GLU A 14 29.27 -1.99 20.63
CA GLU A 14 29.53 -0.57 20.88
C GLU A 14 29.15 0.26 19.64
N GLY A 15 28.74 1.52 19.86
CA GLY A 15 28.34 2.44 18.79
C GLY A 15 26.86 2.43 18.41
N LEU A 16 26.04 1.57 19.00
CA LEU A 16 24.59 1.57 18.85
C LEU A 16 23.90 2.04 20.14
N THR A 17 22.87 2.83 19.98
CA THR A 17 21.97 3.24 21.07
C THR A 17 21.14 2.04 21.58
N ASN A 18 20.62 2.13 22.80
CA ASN A 18 19.75 1.09 23.34
C ASN A 18 18.49 0.86 22.49
N GLU A 19 17.97 1.90 21.84
CA GLU A 19 16.81 1.87 20.97
C GLU A 19 17.12 1.12 19.66
N GLU A 20 18.27 1.40 19.04
CA GLU A 20 18.74 0.67 17.86
C GLU A 20 18.99 -0.81 18.14
N LYS A 21 19.60 -1.12 19.29
CA LYS A 21 19.79 -2.52 19.75
C LYS A 21 18.48 -3.25 19.97
N ALA A 22 17.48 -2.57 20.55
CA ALA A 22 16.14 -3.12 20.75
C ALA A 22 15.46 -3.42 19.42
N LYS A 23 15.51 -2.47 18.46
CA LYS A 23 14.95 -2.61 17.12
C LYS A 23 15.60 -3.73 16.31
N LEU A 24 16.93 -3.83 16.33
CA LEU A 24 17.67 -4.92 15.70
C LEU A 24 17.35 -6.30 16.33
N THR A 25 17.19 -6.33 17.66
CA THR A 25 16.82 -7.56 18.37
C THR A 25 15.40 -7.98 18.03
N GLU A 26 14.48 -7.03 17.88
CA GLU A 26 13.09 -7.26 17.47
C GLU A 26 13.05 -7.80 16.03
N LEU A 27 13.75 -7.17 15.09
CA LEU A 27 13.85 -7.64 13.71
C LEU A 27 14.37 -9.09 13.63
N LEU A 28 15.36 -9.44 14.45
CA LEU A 28 15.85 -10.82 14.53
C LEU A 28 14.85 -11.80 15.17
N LYS A 29 13.96 -11.33 16.03
CA LYS A 29 12.94 -12.18 16.66
C LYS A 29 11.73 -12.42 15.78
N THR A 30 11.43 -11.51 14.89
CA THR A 30 10.32 -11.62 13.92
C THR A 30 10.71 -12.58 12.79
N GLU A 31 10.61 -13.89 13.02
CA GLU A 31 10.56 -14.85 11.93
C GLU A 31 9.09 -15.02 11.50
N LYS A 32 8.74 -14.56 10.31
CA LYS A 32 7.51 -15.01 9.66
C LYS A 32 7.65 -16.51 9.42
N LYS A 33 6.92 -17.32 10.17
CA LYS A 33 6.83 -18.77 9.95
C LYS A 33 5.91 -19.12 8.79
N TYR A 34 5.04 -18.20 8.43
CA TYR A 34 4.06 -18.30 7.34
C TYR A 34 3.72 -16.90 6.83
N GLY A 35 3.44 -16.77 5.55
CA GLY A 35 3.03 -15.52 4.93
C GLY A 35 3.93 -15.08 3.79
N LEU A 36 3.59 -13.94 3.18
CA LEU A 36 4.29 -13.37 2.05
C LEU A 36 5.57 -12.66 2.51
N VAL A 37 6.68 -12.96 1.84
CA VAL A 37 7.97 -12.28 2.05
C VAL A 37 8.45 -11.76 0.71
N TRP A 38 8.78 -10.48 0.63
CA TRP A 38 9.36 -9.85 -0.56
C TRP A 38 10.44 -8.86 -0.17
N GLU A 39 11.29 -8.49 -1.12
CA GLU A 39 12.25 -7.42 -0.94
C GLU A 39 11.54 -6.07 -1.12
N ASP A 40 11.50 -5.27 -0.08
CA ASP A 40 10.87 -3.94 -0.16
C ASP A 40 11.63 -3.04 -1.12
N LYS A 41 10.89 -2.40 -2.03
CA LYS A 41 11.43 -1.46 -3.01
C LYS A 41 10.88 -0.06 -2.69
N PRO A 42 11.74 0.94 -2.48
CA PRO A 42 11.29 2.30 -2.23
C PRO A 42 10.72 2.94 -3.50
N GLU A 43 9.73 3.81 -3.33
CA GLU A 43 9.21 4.67 -4.40
C GLU A 43 9.75 6.10 -4.22
N ASP A 44 10.03 6.80 -5.31
CA ASP A 44 10.54 8.18 -5.27
C ASP A 44 9.57 9.15 -4.59
N VAL A 45 8.27 8.87 -4.67
CA VAL A 45 7.24 9.62 -3.95
C VAL A 45 7.42 9.58 -2.43
N GLU A 46 7.99 8.52 -1.87
CA GLU A 46 8.24 8.42 -0.43
C GLU A 46 9.27 9.45 0.06
N GLU A 47 10.28 9.77 -0.76
CA GLU A 47 11.24 10.81 -0.42
C GLU A 47 10.57 12.20 -0.39
N ARG A 48 9.62 12.46 -1.29
CA ARG A 48 8.82 13.70 -1.25
C ARG A 48 7.96 13.77 0.01
N LEU A 49 7.32 12.65 0.39
CA LEU A 49 6.49 12.58 1.60
C LEU A 49 7.28 12.72 2.92
N LYS A 50 8.59 12.41 2.91
CA LYS A 50 9.46 12.69 4.08
C LYS A 50 9.75 14.17 4.24
N SER A 51 9.80 14.92 3.15
CA SER A 51 10.17 16.35 3.14
C SER A 51 8.98 17.29 3.31
N GLY A 52 7.75 16.83 3.07
CA GLY A 52 6.55 17.65 3.16
C GLY A 52 5.26 16.85 3.17
N LEU A 53 4.20 17.47 3.71
CA LEU A 53 2.87 16.89 3.69
C LEU A 53 2.13 17.33 2.40
N PRO A 54 1.47 16.42 1.67
CA PRO A 54 0.65 16.78 0.52
C PRO A 54 -0.59 17.53 0.98
N VAL A 55 -0.96 18.56 0.24
CA VAL A 55 -2.15 19.37 0.48
C VAL A 55 -3.02 19.38 -0.77
N LEU A 56 -4.31 19.09 -0.58
CA LEU A 56 -5.29 19.22 -1.66
C LEU A 56 -5.61 20.69 -1.91
N GLN A 57 -5.49 21.12 -3.17
CA GLN A 57 -5.87 22.45 -3.61
C GLN A 57 -7.13 22.37 -4.47
N GLU A 58 -8.17 23.11 -4.08
CA GLU A 58 -9.38 23.20 -4.88
C GLU A 58 -9.16 24.01 -6.16
N VAL A 59 -9.55 23.45 -7.31
CA VAL A 59 -9.54 24.11 -8.61
C VAL A 59 -10.98 24.54 -8.93
N LYS A 60 -11.35 25.73 -8.49
CA LYS A 60 -12.73 26.25 -8.56
C LYS A 60 -13.28 26.37 -9.99
N GLU A 61 -12.40 26.60 -10.95
CA GLU A 61 -12.76 26.71 -12.37
C GLU A 61 -13.28 25.39 -12.94
N HIS A 62 -12.93 24.25 -12.32
CA HIS A 62 -13.37 22.93 -12.72
C HIS A 62 -14.55 22.42 -11.86
N ALA A 63 -15.01 23.20 -10.89
CA ALA A 63 -16.11 22.80 -10.03
C ALA A 63 -17.44 22.74 -10.80
N ILE A 64 -18.11 21.60 -10.73
CA ILE A 64 -19.47 21.42 -11.23
C ILE A 64 -20.43 21.75 -10.09
N THR A 65 -21.05 22.90 -10.14
CA THR A 65 -22.00 23.34 -9.11
C THR A 65 -23.39 22.86 -9.44
N SER A 66 -24.12 22.35 -8.46
CA SER A 66 -25.55 22.07 -8.56
C SER A 66 -26.37 23.23 -7.97
N PRO A 67 -27.51 23.62 -8.56
CA PRO A 67 -28.42 24.57 -7.93
C PRO A 67 -29.12 24.00 -6.69
N SER A 68 -29.10 22.70 -6.47
CA SER A 68 -29.69 22.05 -5.31
C SER A 68 -28.68 21.96 -4.16
N THR A 69 -29.05 22.45 -2.98
CA THR A 69 -28.25 22.29 -1.74
C THR A 69 -28.17 20.86 -1.24
N ASP A 70 -29.08 19.98 -1.69
CA ASP A 70 -29.16 18.58 -1.28
C ASP A 70 -28.47 17.64 -2.28
N ALA A 71 -27.83 18.17 -3.30
CA ALA A 71 -27.09 17.36 -4.26
C ALA A 71 -25.86 16.72 -3.58
N PRO A 72 -25.56 15.43 -3.88
CA PRO A 72 -24.39 14.78 -3.36
C PRO A 72 -23.11 15.50 -3.82
N ASN A 73 -22.16 15.63 -2.92
CA ASN A 73 -20.88 16.24 -3.23
C ASN A 73 -19.91 15.15 -3.73
N HIS A 74 -19.30 15.35 -4.90
CA HIS A 74 -18.31 14.48 -5.50
C HIS A 74 -16.96 15.20 -5.55
N ILE A 75 -15.90 14.50 -5.23
CA ILE A 75 -14.54 15.02 -5.23
C ILE A 75 -13.72 14.22 -6.25
N LEU A 76 -13.13 14.91 -7.23
CA LEU A 76 -12.11 14.35 -8.12
C LEU A 76 -10.75 14.90 -7.68
N ILE A 77 -9.81 13.98 -7.39
CA ILE A 77 -8.45 14.36 -7.00
C ILE A 77 -7.51 13.92 -8.12
N GLU A 78 -6.75 14.87 -8.66
CA GLU A 78 -5.73 14.64 -9.68
C GLU A 78 -4.34 14.77 -9.05
N GLY A 79 -3.46 13.79 -9.30
CA GLY A 79 -2.10 13.75 -8.78
C GLY A 79 -1.60 12.34 -8.53
N ASP A 80 -0.44 12.23 -7.87
CA ASP A 80 0.06 10.93 -7.43
C ASP A 80 -0.88 10.33 -6.38
N ASN A 81 -1.27 9.06 -6.57
CA ASN A 81 -2.28 8.42 -5.72
C ASN A 81 -1.80 8.17 -4.29
N LEU A 82 -0.49 7.97 -4.04
CA LEU A 82 0.03 7.79 -2.69
C LEU A 82 0.01 9.13 -1.92
N GLU A 83 0.33 10.23 -2.60
CA GLU A 83 0.21 11.58 -2.05
C GLU A 83 -1.26 11.93 -1.78
N ALA A 84 -2.17 11.63 -2.72
CA ALA A 84 -3.62 11.85 -2.56
C ALA A 84 -4.20 11.04 -1.40
N LEU A 85 -3.88 9.76 -1.29
CA LEU A 85 -4.30 8.90 -0.18
C LEU A 85 -3.76 9.40 1.16
N THR A 86 -2.49 9.86 1.18
CA THR A 86 -1.88 10.45 2.37
C THR A 86 -2.65 11.70 2.81
N ALA A 87 -2.97 12.61 1.89
CA ALA A 87 -3.78 13.80 2.21
C ALA A 87 -5.18 13.42 2.74
N LEU A 88 -5.84 12.43 2.12
CA LEU A 88 -7.15 11.94 2.55
C LEU A 88 -7.11 11.31 3.94
N SER A 89 -6.00 10.70 4.35
CA SER A 89 -5.88 10.07 5.67
C SER A 89 -6.10 11.05 6.83
N TYR A 90 -5.84 12.34 6.64
CA TYR A 90 -6.07 13.37 7.66
C TYR A 90 -7.53 13.79 7.78
N THR A 91 -8.31 13.66 6.71
CA THR A 91 -9.69 14.18 6.65
C THR A 91 -10.75 13.08 6.63
N HIS A 92 -10.42 11.92 6.10
CA HIS A 92 -11.35 10.82 5.82
C HIS A 92 -11.04 9.51 6.55
N ALA A 93 -10.16 9.52 7.56
CA ALA A 93 -9.89 8.33 8.36
C ALA A 93 -11.17 7.75 8.96
N GLY A 94 -11.40 6.44 8.74
CA GLY A 94 -12.57 5.70 9.25
C GLY A 94 -13.93 6.14 8.69
N LYS A 95 -13.97 6.86 7.53
CA LYS A 95 -15.21 7.44 6.99
C LYS A 95 -15.63 6.85 5.64
N VAL A 96 -14.82 6.00 5.03
CA VAL A 96 -15.08 5.45 3.69
C VAL A 96 -15.76 4.11 3.81
N ASP A 97 -16.98 3.97 3.29
CA ASP A 97 -17.72 2.71 3.36
C ASP A 97 -17.36 1.74 2.24
N VAL A 98 -16.97 2.25 1.08
CA VAL A 98 -16.58 1.42 -0.06
C VAL A 98 -15.34 1.99 -0.73
N ILE A 99 -14.33 1.13 -0.92
CA ILE A 99 -13.17 1.41 -1.76
C ILE A 99 -13.22 0.44 -2.94
N TYR A 100 -13.12 0.97 -4.16
CA TYR A 100 -12.92 0.17 -5.37
C TYR A 100 -11.64 0.62 -6.04
N ILE A 101 -10.76 -0.35 -6.35
CA ILE A 101 -9.50 -0.08 -7.06
C ILE A 101 -9.28 -1.06 -8.20
N ASP A 102 -8.64 -0.55 -9.24
CA ASP A 102 -8.21 -1.28 -10.43
C ASP A 102 -6.71 -0.99 -10.63
N PRO A 103 -5.82 -1.66 -9.87
CA PRO A 103 -4.39 -1.43 -9.93
C PRO A 103 -3.78 -1.99 -11.22
N PRO A 104 -2.54 -1.62 -11.57
CA PRO A 104 -1.81 -2.27 -12.64
C PRO A 104 -1.75 -3.79 -12.42
N TYR A 105 -1.99 -4.59 -13.46
CA TYR A 105 -2.02 -6.06 -13.33
C TYR A 105 -0.63 -6.70 -13.36
N ASN A 106 0.38 -5.89 -13.64
CA ASN A 106 1.79 -6.31 -13.66
C ASN A 106 2.07 -7.48 -14.63
N THR A 107 1.44 -7.45 -15.81
CA THR A 107 1.58 -8.50 -16.83
C THR A 107 2.95 -8.50 -17.51
N GLY A 108 3.74 -7.43 -17.32
CA GLY A 108 4.99 -7.17 -18.02
C GLY A 108 4.81 -6.59 -19.42
N ASN A 109 3.60 -6.20 -19.82
CA ASN A 109 3.27 -5.61 -21.12
C ASN A 109 3.16 -4.07 -21.05
N LYS A 110 4.06 -3.41 -20.30
CA LYS A 110 4.06 -1.95 -20.09
C LYS A 110 2.78 -1.43 -19.43
N ASP A 111 2.20 -2.22 -18.56
CA ASP A 111 0.98 -1.92 -17.81
C ASP A 111 1.27 -1.43 -16.38
N PHE A 112 2.54 -1.51 -15.93
CA PHE A 112 2.96 -1.06 -14.62
C PHE A 112 4.20 -0.15 -14.71
N VAL A 113 4.07 1.06 -14.15
CA VAL A 113 5.16 2.04 -14.03
C VAL A 113 5.60 2.11 -12.55
N TYR A 114 6.90 2.03 -12.33
CA TYR A 114 7.52 2.15 -11.02
C TYR A 114 8.72 3.09 -11.11
N ASN A 115 8.73 4.19 -10.34
CA ASN A 115 9.74 5.24 -10.41
C ASN A 115 10.00 5.68 -11.87
N ASP A 116 8.94 6.15 -12.54
CA ASP A 116 8.93 6.65 -13.92
C ASP A 116 9.42 5.67 -15.00
N SER A 117 9.60 4.40 -14.66
CA SER A 117 10.02 3.36 -15.59
C SER A 117 9.01 2.22 -15.67
N PHE A 118 8.74 1.74 -16.89
CA PHE A 118 7.94 0.53 -17.06
C PHE A 118 8.66 -0.69 -16.47
N VAL A 119 7.92 -1.49 -15.73
CA VAL A 119 8.42 -2.77 -15.21
C VAL A 119 8.29 -3.81 -16.29
N ASP A 120 9.43 -4.36 -16.72
CA ASP A 120 9.49 -5.39 -17.74
C ASP A 120 9.14 -6.77 -17.19
N ARG A 121 8.72 -7.67 -18.09
CA ARG A 121 8.40 -9.06 -17.73
C ARG A 121 9.62 -9.82 -17.19
N GLU A 122 10.80 -9.51 -17.67
CA GLU A 122 12.07 -10.14 -17.27
C GLU A 122 12.70 -9.47 -16.03
N ASP A 123 12.05 -8.44 -15.45
CA ASP A 123 12.53 -7.81 -14.22
C ASP A 123 12.44 -8.78 -13.04
N ALA A 124 13.59 -9.16 -12.51
CA ALA A 124 13.71 -10.09 -11.38
C ALA A 124 12.95 -9.62 -10.11
N TYR A 125 12.69 -8.33 -10.01
CA TYR A 125 11.99 -7.71 -8.88
C TYR A 125 10.56 -7.28 -9.23
N ARG A 126 10.01 -7.71 -10.36
CA ARG A 126 8.67 -7.32 -10.83
C ARG A 126 7.62 -7.45 -9.74
N HIS A 127 7.52 -8.62 -9.15
CA HIS A 127 6.55 -8.90 -8.09
C HIS A 127 6.85 -8.13 -6.79
N SER A 128 8.14 -7.99 -6.42
CA SER A 128 8.54 -7.22 -5.24
C SER A 128 8.20 -5.73 -5.36
N LYS A 129 8.43 -5.14 -6.54
CA LYS A 129 8.05 -3.76 -6.84
C LYS A 129 6.54 -3.57 -6.73
N TRP A 130 5.77 -4.48 -7.31
CA TRP A 130 4.31 -4.43 -7.27
C TRP A 130 3.76 -4.59 -5.85
N LEU A 131 4.29 -5.53 -5.08
CA LEU A 131 3.91 -5.72 -3.68
C LEU A 131 4.25 -4.50 -2.82
N SER A 132 5.42 -3.90 -3.02
CA SER A 132 5.80 -2.67 -2.32
C SER A 132 4.86 -1.52 -2.65
N PHE A 133 4.53 -1.33 -3.94
CA PHE A 133 3.56 -0.35 -4.43
C PHE A 133 2.18 -0.55 -3.78
N MET A 134 1.66 -1.77 -3.78
CA MET A 134 0.34 -2.08 -3.24
C MET A 134 0.30 -2.01 -1.72
N ASN A 135 1.34 -2.50 -1.03
CA ASN A 135 1.40 -2.52 0.42
C ASN A 135 1.19 -1.12 1.04
N LYS A 136 1.86 -0.11 0.51
CA LYS A 136 1.77 1.27 1.00
C LYS A 136 0.35 1.81 0.86
N ARG A 137 -0.23 1.64 -0.31
CA ARG A 137 -1.59 2.13 -0.65
C ARG A 137 -2.67 1.40 0.14
N LEU A 138 -2.59 0.08 0.25
CA LEU A 138 -3.56 -0.71 1.00
C LEU A 138 -3.52 -0.44 2.50
N ARG A 139 -2.35 -0.14 3.08
CA ARG A 139 -2.26 0.26 4.50
C ARG A 139 -2.97 1.58 4.77
N ILE A 140 -2.83 2.55 3.88
CA ILE A 140 -3.57 3.82 4.00
C ILE A 140 -5.06 3.57 3.76
N ALA A 141 -5.42 2.80 2.72
CA ALA A 141 -6.81 2.45 2.42
C ALA A 141 -7.52 1.79 3.61
N LYS A 142 -6.83 0.89 4.33
CA LYS A 142 -7.35 0.30 5.57
C LYS A 142 -7.71 1.38 6.60
N GLY A 143 -6.86 2.39 6.76
CA GLY A 143 -7.11 3.49 7.71
C GLY A 143 -8.27 4.41 7.30
N LEU A 144 -8.61 4.45 6.00
CA LEU A 144 -9.74 5.22 5.47
C LEU A 144 -11.08 4.50 5.67
N LEU A 145 -11.08 3.15 5.62
CA LEU A 145 -12.31 2.36 5.75
C LEU A 145 -12.98 2.55 7.11
N SER A 146 -14.30 2.70 7.07
CA SER A 146 -15.15 2.62 8.26
C SER A 146 -15.18 1.20 8.82
N ASP A 147 -15.68 1.03 10.04
CA ASP A 147 -15.82 -0.29 10.69
C ASP A 147 -16.71 -1.27 9.90
N LYS A 148 -17.56 -0.77 9.00
CA LYS A 148 -18.44 -1.56 8.12
C LYS A 148 -17.99 -1.48 6.66
N GLY A 149 -16.86 -0.85 6.40
CA GLY A 149 -16.37 -0.61 5.05
C GLY A 149 -15.83 -1.87 4.37
N ALA A 150 -15.92 -1.90 3.05
CA ALA A 150 -15.40 -2.98 2.22
C ALA A 150 -14.49 -2.44 1.11
N ILE A 151 -13.48 -3.22 0.76
CA ILE A 151 -12.60 -2.93 -0.39
C ILE A 151 -12.81 -3.98 -1.47
N PHE A 152 -12.92 -3.53 -2.73
CA PHE A 152 -12.99 -4.35 -3.93
C PHE A 152 -11.79 -4.04 -4.80
N ILE A 153 -11.12 -5.08 -5.28
CA ILE A 153 -9.88 -4.96 -6.04
C ILE A 153 -9.99 -5.81 -7.31
N SER A 154 -9.95 -5.16 -8.49
CA SER A 154 -9.78 -5.87 -9.76
C SER A 154 -8.33 -6.27 -9.93
N ILE A 155 -8.07 -7.50 -10.37
CA ILE A 155 -6.70 -7.98 -10.61
C ILE A 155 -6.68 -9.13 -11.61
N GLY A 156 -5.59 -9.29 -12.34
CA GLY A 156 -5.31 -10.44 -13.18
C GLY A 156 -4.63 -11.58 -12.42
N ASP A 157 -4.48 -12.71 -13.10
CA ASP A 157 -3.91 -13.94 -12.52
C ASP A 157 -2.45 -13.78 -12.10
N ASP A 158 -1.70 -12.85 -12.74
CA ASP A 158 -0.27 -12.64 -12.46
C ASP A 158 0.01 -12.27 -11.00
N GLU A 159 -0.85 -11.45 -10.37
CA GLU A 159 -0.64 -10.94 -9.00
C GLU A 159 -1.76 -11.34 -8.01
N GLN A 160 -2.78 -12.08 -8.45
CA GLN A 160 -3.92 -12.42 -7.60
C GLN A 160 -3.52 -13.13 -6.30
N ALA A 161 -2.62 -14.10 -6.38
CA ALA A 161 -2.17 -14.85 -5.21
C ALA A 161 -1.36 -13.98 -4.24
N GLY A 162 -0.43 -13.16 -4.76
CA GLY A 162 0.36 -12.21 -3.98
C GLY A 162 -0.52 -11.16 -3.30
N LEU A 163 -1.49 -10.61 -4.05
CA LEU A 163 -2.47 -9.66 -3.53
C LEU A 163 -3.29 -10.25 -2.39
N LYS A 164 -3.79 -11.49 -2.55
CA LYS A 164 -4.57 -12.17 -1.51
C LYS A 164 -3.78 -12.29 -0.21
N MET A 165 -2.52 -12.75 -0.28
CA MET A 165 -1.66 -12.88 0.90
C MET A 165 -1.32 -11.52 1.52
N LEU A 166 -1.10 -10.49 0.70
CA LEU A 166 -0.86 -9.13 1.17
C LEU A 166 -2.09 -8.55 1.89
N CYS A 167 -3.28 -8.76 1.34
CA CYS A 167 -4.54 -8.35 1.96
C CYS A 167 -4.78 -9.09 3.29
N ASP A 168 -4.49 -10.38 3.36
CA ASP A 168 -4.59 -11.14 4.62
C ASP A 168 -3.67 -10.56 5.70
N GLU A 169 -2.46 -10.15 5.33
CA GLU A 169 -1.53 -9.53 6.27
C GLU A 169 -2.02 -8.15 6.75
N ILE A 170 -2.58 -7.35 5.84
CA ILE A 170 -3.00 -5.97 6.15
C ILE A 170 -4.35 -5.95 6.86
N PHE A 171 -5.35 -6.61 6.32
CA PHE A 171 -6.73 -6.56 6.82
C PHE A 171 -7.04 -7.68 7.82
N GLY A 172 -6.35 -8.80 7.71
CA GLY A 172 -6.59 -10.02 8.46
C GLY A 172 -7.26 -11.10 7.61
N GLU A 173 -6.81 -12.34 7.72
CA GLU A 173 -7.31 -13.48 6.93
C GLU A 173 -8.82 -13.68 7.07
N LYS A 174 -9.38 -13.45 8.26
CA LYS A 174 -10.82 -13.61 8.53
C LYS A 174 -11.70 -12.55 7.87
N MET A 175 -11.10 -11.46 7.39
CA MET A 175 -11.83 -10.37 6.72
C MET A 175 -12.01 -10.61 5.22
N PHE A 176 -11.43 -11.67 4.70
CA PHE A 176 -11.62 -12.06 3.30
C PHE A 176 -13.04 -12.55 3.06
N VAL A 177 -13.71 -11.97 2.05
CA VAL A 177 -15.11 -12.30 1.72
C VAL A 177 -15.19 -13.28 0.57
N ALA A 178 -14.70 -12.91 -0.61
CA ALA A 178 -14.81 -13.76 -1.80
C ALA A 178 -13.83 -13.35 -2.92
N ILE A 179 -13.59 -14.29 -3.84
CA ILE A 179 -13.08 -14.02 -5.19
C ILE A 179 -14.27 -14.11 -6.14
N ILE A 180 -14.44 -13.10 -6.99
CA ILE A 180 -15.50 -13.01 -7.99
C ILE A 180 -14.85 -13.13 -9.38
N PRO A 181 -14.84 -14.31 -10.01
CA PRO A 181 -14.29 -14.48 -11.35
C PRO A 181 -15.10 -13.69 -12.37
N TRP A 182 -14.43 -12.92 -13.23
CA TRP A 182 -15.05 -12.17 -14.29
C TRP A 182 -14.50 -12.61 -15.65
N ARG A 183 -15.39 -13.07 -16.53
CA ARG A 183 -15.01 -13.45 -17.90
C ARG A 183 -15.01 -12.20 -18.78
N LYS A 184 -13.83 -11.77 -19.21
CA LYS A 184 -13.69 -10.74 -20.25
C LYS A 184 -14.24 -11.32 -21.58
N ARG A 185 -15.15 -10.59 -22.20
CA ARG A 185 -15.67 -10.92 -23.56
C ARG A 185 -14.71 -10.44 -24.63
#